data_5f204ed83ee8c113104d9befe8582808
#
_entry.id   5f204ed83ee8c113104d9befe8582808
#
_cell.length_a   1.000
_cell.length_b   1.000
_cell.length_c   1.000
_cell.angle_alpha   90.00
_cell.angle_beta   90.00
_cell.angle_gamma   90.00
#
_symmetry.space_group_name_H-M   'P 1'
#
loop_
_entity.id
_entity.type
_entity.pdbx_description
1 polymer ?
#
loop_
_entity_poly.entity_id
_entity_poly.type
_entity_poly.pdbx_seq_one_letter_code
_entity_poly.pdbx_strand_id
1 'polypeptide(L)'
;MNFRTPTLLLTALLLPGLAAAGDAESGEALYKTCIACHGANGAGNASLNAPGIAGQSESYLARQLWDFRDGKRGKYPGDATGAQMLPMAATLPDGEAIANVAAYIAAMPKVQPVATVEGDVGHGQKLFTSRCGACHGGRGWGNEALFTPRLTAIGDWYLVRQVLNFQSNKRGVHEDAKYGKQMAMMAKTVSEDELNDIAAFLNGQTQH
;
A
#
# COMPACT_ATOMS: atom_id res chain seq x y z
N MET A 1 -24.71 65.91 17.81
CA MET A 1 -24.14 65.16 16.68
C MET A 1 -23.43 63.96 17.26
N ASN A 2 -24.07 62.77 17.19
CA ASN A 2 -23.53 61.56 17.74
C ASN A 2 -22.87 60.72 16.62
N PHE A 3 -21.57 60.68 16.57
CA PHE A 3 -20.82 59.83 15.64
C PHE A 3 -20.78 58.38 16.18
N ARG A 4 -21.49 57.48 15.53
CA ARG A 4 -21.37 56.04 15.79
C ARG A 4 -20.23 55.50 14.93
N THR A 5 -19.16 55.06 15.58
CA THR A 5 -18.08 54.29 14.95
C THR A 5 -18.55 52.89 14.58
N PRO A 6 -18.37 52.42 13.35
CA PRO A 6 -18.69 51.05 13.01
C PRO A 6 -17.58 50.10 13.52
N THR A 7 -17.98 49.13 14.35
CA THR A 7 -17.10 48.03 14.78
C THR A 7 -16.98 47.03 13.64
N LEU A 8 -15.81 46.93 12.98
CA LEU A 8 -15.52 45.88 12.02
C LEU A 8 -15.29 44.56 12.79
N LEU A 9 -16.22 43.63 12.63
CA LEU A 9 -16.04 42.23 13.03
C LEU A 9 -15.12 41.54 12.00
N LEU A 10 -13.88 41.28 12.44
CA LEU A 10 -12.92 40.48 11.67
C LEU A 10 -13.31 38.99 11.83
N THR A 11 -14.01 38.42 10.87
CA THR A 11 -14.28 36.98 10.80
C THR A 11 -13.01 36.26 10.37
N ALA A 12 -12.35 35.58 11.32
CA ALA A 12 -11.25 34.67 11.02
C ALA A 12 -11.79 33.47 10.23
N LEU A 13 -11.48 33.40 8.92
CA LEU A 13 -11.68 32.17 8.13
C LEU A 13 -10.71 31.11 8.65
N LEU A 14 -11.22 30.13 9.36
CA LEU A 14 -10.51 28.87 9.63
C LEU A 14 -10.38 28.11 8.29
N LEU A 15 -9.22 28.21 7.65
CA LEU A 15 -8.86 27.36 6.53
C LEU A 15 -8.73 25.93 7.06
N PRO A 16 -9.43 24.95 6.43
CA PRO A 16 -9.19 23.55 6.78
C PRO A 16 -7.73 23.23 6.53
N GLY A 17 -7.04 22.77 7.57
CA GLY A 17 -5.64 22.36 7.47
C GLY A 17 -5.49 21.32 6.38
N LEU A 18 -4.75 21.63 5.33
CA LEU A 18 -4.23 20.64 4.39
C LEU A 18 -3.45 19.64 5.23
N ALA A 19 -3.83 18.36 5.18
CA ALA A 19 -3.02 17.29 5.74
C ALA A 19 -1.62 17.44 5.10
N ALA A 20 -0.62 17.75 5.91
CA ALA A 20 0.74 17.90 5.42
C ALA A 20 1.20 16.56 4.86
N ALA A 21 1.74 16.55 3.65
CA ALA A 21 2.49 15.41 3.14
C ALA A 21 3.63 15.10 4.12
N GLY A 22 4.00 13.83 4.27
CA GLY A 22 5.09 13.44 5.15
C GLY A 22 6.42 14.06 4.70
N ASP A 23 7.31 14.30 5.66
CA ASP A 23 8.69 14.74 5.41
C ASP A 23 9.59 13.53 5.14
N ALA A 24 10.03 13.38 3.88
CA ALA A 24 10.86 12.27 3.46
C ALA A 24 12.27 12.29 4.13
N GLU A 25 12.84 13.44 4.44
CA GLU A 25 14.14 13.54 5.12
C GLU A 25 14.05 12.99 6.56
N SER A 26 13.04 13.39 7.29
CA SER A 26 12.73 12.82 8.61
C SER A 26 12.38 11.33 8.55
N GLY A 27 11.78 10.88 7.44
CA GLY A 27 11.43 9.48 7.18
C GLY A 27 12.64 8.56 7.03
N GLU A 28 13.79 9.05 6.53
CA GLU A 28 15.01 8.24 6.35
C GLU A 28 15.50 7.62 7.67
N ALA A 29 15.53 8.42 8.74
CA ALA A 29 15.96 7.94 10.05
C ALA A 29 15.05 6.84 10.59
N LEU A 30 13.73 6.96 10.35
CA LEU A 30 12.72 5.98 10.76
C LEU A 30 12.82 4.68 9.94
N TYR A 31 13.19 4.78 8.65
CA TYR A 31 13.30 3.63 7.76
C TYR A 31 14.41 2.65 8.16
N LYS A 32 15.40 3.07 8.94
CA LYS A 32 16.51 2.19 9.41
C LYS A 32 16.03 0.90 10.05
N THR A 33 14.91 0.93 10.76
CA THR A 33 14.28 -0.25 11.36
C THR A 33 13.72 -1.23 10.33
N CYS A 34 13.39 -0.75 9.14
CA CYS A 34 12.75 -1.53 8.06
C CYS A 34 13.78 -2.24 7.16
N ILE A 35 15.04 -1.74 7.13
CA ILE A 35 16.11 -2.18 6.22
C ILE A 35 16.38 -3.67 6.33
N ALA A 36 16.37 -4.22 7.54
CA ALA A 36 16.72 -5.63 7.80
C ALA A 36 15.86 -6.61 6.99
N CYS A 37 14.60 -6.26 6.74
CA CYS A 37 13.65 -7.10 6.00
C CYS A 37 13.39 -6.57 4.59
N HIS A 38 13.16 -5.26 4.45
CA HIS A 38 12.76 -4.66 3.16
C HIS A 38 13.93 -4.19 2.29
N GLY A 39 15.18 -4.29 2.79
CA GLY A 39 16.38 -3.82 2.10
C GLY A 39 16.58 -2.31 2.18
N ALA A 40 17.81 -1.84 1.98
CA ALA A 40 18.14 -0.41 2.04
C ALA A 40 17.46 0.41 0.94
N ASN A 41 17.16 -0.22 -0.19
CA ASN A 41 16.48 0.38 -1.34
C ASN A 41 14.99 0.01 -1.44
N GLY A 42 14.41 -0.62 -0.42
CA GLY A 42 13.01 -1.03 -0.42
C GLY A 42 12.63 -2.11 -1.43
N ALA A 43 13.60 -2.86 -1.97
CA ALA A 43 13.35 -3.91 -2.96
C ALA A 43 12.64 -5.15 -2.39
N GLY A 44 12.67 -5.31 -1.07
CA GLY A 44 12.16 -6.49 -0.39
C GLY A 44 13.17 -7.64 -0.32
N ASN A 45 12.74 -8.72 0.34
CA ASN A 45 13.51 -9.96 0.45
C ASN A 45 12.56 -11.16 0.55
N ALA A 46 12.43 -11.92 -0.52
CA ALA A 46 11.52 -13.06 -0.58
C ALA A 46 11.86 -14.14 0.46
N SER A 47 13.15 -14.37 0.78
CA SER A 47 13.56 -15.34 1.78
C SER A 47 13.13 -14.97 3.21
N LEU A 48 12.91 -13.68 3.46
CA LEU A 48 12.37 -13.15 4.72
C LEU A 48 10.87 -12.88 4.65
N ASN A 49 10.21 -13.23 3.55
CA ASN A 49 8.81 -12.93 3.28
C ASN A 49 8.47 -11.44 3.27
N ALA A 50 9.46 -10.58 3.05
CA ALA A 50 9.31 -9.13 3.01
C ALA A 50 9.13 -8.65 1.56
N PRO A 51 7.99 -8.02 1.23
CA PRO A 51 7.74 -7.51 -0.13
C PRO A 51 8.60 -6.31 -0.48
N GLY A 52 8.72 -6.02 -1.77
CA GLY A 52 9.15 -4.72 -2.25
C GLY A 52 8.15 -3.63 -1.83
N ILE A 53 8.67 -2.49 -1.41
CA ILE A 53 7.85 -1.34 -0.96
C ILE A 53 8.28 -0.03 -1.63
N ALA A 54 9.45 0.01 -2.26
CA ALA A 54 10.00 1.19 -2.92
C ALA A 54 9.07 1.72 -4.03
N GLY A 55 8.87 3.04 -4.06
CA GLY A 55 8.03 3.72 -5.05
C GLY A 55 6.55 3.31 -5.01
N GLN A 56 6.08 2.76 -3.91
CA GLN A 56 4.67 2.57 -3.62
C GLN A 56 4.04 3.91 -3.22
N SER A 57 2.73 4.09 -3.43
CA SER A 57 2.10 5.37 -3.07
C SER A 57 2.18 5.65 -1.57
N GLU A 58 2.44 6.90 -1.22
CA GLU A 58 2.55 7.35 0.18
C GLU A 58 1.26 7.04 0.95
N SER A 59 0.12 7.36 0.37
CA SER A 59 -1.19 7.12 0.99
C SER A 59 -1.47 5.64 1.27
N TYR A 60 -1.04 4.75 0.37
CA TYR A 60 -1.15 3.31 0.58
C TYR A 60 -0.20 2.83 1.68
N LEU A 61 1.07 3.27 1.67
CA LEU A 61 2.07 2.91 2.69
C LEU A 61 1.61 3.34 4.09
N ALA A 62 1.22 4.61 4.24
CA ALA A 62 0.73 5.12 5.51
C ALA A 62 -0.48 4.33 6.01
N ARG A 63 -1.46 4.06 5.14
CA ARG A 63 -2.63 3.25 5.49
C ARG A 63 -2.25 1.84 5.91
N GLN A 64 -1.30 1.17 5.22
CA GLN A 64 -0.89 -0.17 5.62
C GLN A 64 -0.18 -0.20 6.97
N LEU A 65 0.65 0.80 7.28
CA LEU A 65 1.28 0.93 8.60
C LEU A 65 0.23 1.15 9.69
N TRP A 66 -0.78 1.99 9.44
CA TRP A 66 -1.93 2.15 10.34
C TRP A 66 -2.72 0.85 10.49
N ASP A 67 -3.01 0.15 9.39
CA ASP A 67 -3.76 -1.10 9.43
C ASP A 67 -3.05 -2.17 10.27
N PHE A 68 -1.72 -2.24 10.22
CA PHE A 68 -0.93 -3.11 11.08
C PHE A 68 -0.93 -2.64 12.54
N ARG A 69 -0.70 -1.34 12.78
CA ARG A 69 -0.66 -0.76 14.12
C ARG A 69 -1.99 -0.94 14.87
N ASP A 70 -3.09 -0.74 14.18
CA ASP A 70 -4.45 -0.88 14.72
C ASP A 70 -4.94 -2.35 14.75
N GLY A 71 -4.15 -3.29 14.26
CA GLY A 71 -4.55 -4.71 14.17
C GLY A 71 -5.62 -5.02 13.14
N LYS A 72 -5.89 -4.09 12.21
CA LYS A 72 -6.80 -4.29 11.07
C LYS A 72 -6.21 -5.24 10.03
N ARG A 73 -4.88 -5.43 10.09
CA ARG A 73 -4.09 -6.33 9.24
C ARG A 73 -3.06 -7.09 10.09
N GLY A 74 -2.76 -8.35 9.72
CA GLY A 74 -1.73 -9.16 10.38
C GLY A 74 -2.17 -9.83 11.70
N LYS A 75 -3.37 -9.53 12.21
CA LYS A 75 -3.88 -10.07 13.48
C LYS A 75 -4.73 -11.33 13.31
N TYR A 76 -5.14 -11.64 12.10
CA TYR A 76 -6.06 -12.74 11.84
C TYR A 76 -5.35 -14.10 11.79
N PRO A 77 -5.98 -15.18 12.28
CA PRO A 77 -5.39 -16.50 12.30
C PRO A 77 -4.90 -16.96 10.92
N GLY A 78 -3.69 -17.49 10.86
CA GLY A 78 -3.07 -17.98 9.62
C GLY A 78 -2.33 -16.92 8.80
N ASP A 79 -2.32 -15.63 9.18
CA ASP A 79 -1.47 -14.59 8.57
C ASP A 79 -0.17 -14.40 9.37
N ALA A 80 0.61 -15.46 9.53
CA ALA A 80 1.86 -15.44 10.30
C ALA A 80 2.88 -14.42 9.75
N THR A 81 2.91 -14.22 8.43
CA THR A 81 3.83 -13.25 7.81
C THR A 81 3.34 -11.81 7.98
N GLY A 82 2.03 -11.57 7.92
CA GLY A 82 1.47 -10.26 8.26
C GLY A 82 1.65 -9.90 9.72
N ALA A 83 1.59 -10.88 10.62
CA ALA A 83 1.79 -10.68 12.05
C ALA A 83 3.18 -10.12 12.40
N GLN A 84 4.21 -10.40 11.58
CA GLN A 84 5.55 -9.84 11.78
C GLN A 84 5.57 -8.31 11.67
N MET A 85 4.64 -7.72 10.91
CA MET A 85 4.55 -6.27 10.76
C MET A 85 3.87 -5.56 11.94
N LEU A 86 3.14 -6.26 12.80
CA LEU A 86 2.46 -5.65 13.95
C LEU A 86 3.47 -4.94 14.90
N PRO A 87 4.51 -5.63 15.44
CA PRO A 87 5.49 -4.98 16.28
C PRO A 87 6.31 -3.93 15.53
N MET A 88 6.56 -4.13 14.22
CA MET A 88 7.32 -3.17 13.42
C MET A 88 6.56 -1.85 13.24
N ALA A 89 5.28 -1.91 12.90
CA ALA A 89 4.44 -0.70 12.80
C ALA A 89 4.27 -0.01 14.17
N ALA A 90 4.27 -0.76 15.26
CA ALA A 90 4.19 -0.22 16.61
C ALA A 90 5.45 0.55 17.07
N THR A 91 6.60 0.38 16.39
CA THR A 91 7.82 1.18 16.68
C THR A 91 7.69 2.64 16.23
N LEU A 92 6.77 2.94 15.31
CA LEU A 92 6.51 4.31 14.87
C LEU A 92 5.67 5.03 15.95
N PRO A 93 6.16 6.12 16.56
CA PRO A 93 5.55 6.70 17.77
C PRO A 93 4.15 7.29 17.52
N ASP A 94 3.93 7.90 16.35
CA ASP A 94 2.73 8.67 16.04
C ASP A 94 2.39 8.68 14.56
N GLY A 95 1.39 9.47 14.19
CA GLY A 95 0.94 9.61 12.81
C GLY A 95 1.91 10.40 11.92
N GLU A 96 2.67 11.33 12.50
CA GLU A 96 3.69 12.08 11.78
C GLU A 96 4.84 11.14 11.37
N ALA A 97 5.33 10.29 12.27
CA ALA A 97 6.34 9.28 11.95
C ALA A 97 5.87 8.31 10.85
N ILE A 98 4.60 7.89 10.88
CA ILE A 98 4.01 7.06 9.82
C ILE A 98 3.99 7.82 8.48
N ALA A 99 3.58 9.07 8.46
CA ALA A 99 3.56 9.88 7.24
C ALA A 99 4.98 10.09 6.69
N ASN A 100 5.94 10.44 7.55
CA ASN A 100 7.32 10.69 7.17
C ASN A 100 8.00 9.45 6.57
N VAL A 101 7.89 8.28 7.21
CA VAL A 101 8.47 7.05 6.66
C VAL A 101 7.76 6.62 5.37
N ALA A 102 6.45 6.83 5.24
CA ALA A 102 5.71 6.55 4.02
C ALA A 102 6.18 7.45 2.86
N ALA A 103 6.38 8.76 3.11
CA ALA A 103 6.92 9.71 2.13
C ALA A 103 8.34 9.31 1.68
N TYR A 104 9.22 8.93 2.61
CA TYR A 104 10.56 8.46 2.28
C TYR A 104 10.54 7.23 1.37
N ILE A 105 9.75 6.21 1.71
CA ILE A 105 9.64 4.98 0.91
C ILE A 105 9.02 5.28 -0.47
N ALA A 106 8.03 6.16 -0.53
CA ALA A 106 7.39 6.55 -1.78
C ALA A 106 8.36 7.27 -2.74
N ALA A 107 9.32 8.04 -2.19
CA ALA A 107 10.37 8.74 -2.95
C ALA A 107 11.50 7.81 -3.41
N MET A 108 11.62 6.58 -2.87
CA MET A 108 12.66 5.64 -3.31
C MET A 108 12.52 5.30 -4.79
N PRO A 109 13.64 5.12 -5.52
CA PRO A 109 13.61 4.60 -6.88
C PRO A 109 12.85 3.28 -6.95
N LYS A 110 12.00 3.15 -7.95
CA LYS A 110 11.20 1.94 -8.15
C LYS A 110 12.14 0.77 -8.51
N VAL A 111 11.96 -0.35 -7.84
CA VAL A 111 12.72 -1.58 -8.10
C VAL A 111 11.80 -2.57 -8.79
N GLN A 112 12.29 -3.19 -9.88
CA GLN A 112 11.58 -4.29 -10.53
C GLN A 112 11.97 -5.60 -9.82
N PRO A 113 11.02 -6.29 -9.16
CA PRO A 113 11.30 -7.58 -8.55
C PRO A 113 11.67 -8.64 -9.59
N VAL A 114 12.46 -9.62 -9.17
CA VAL A 114 12.71 -10.81 -10.00
C VAL A 114 11.42 -11.62 -10.09
N ALA A 115 11.06 -12.01 -11.32
CA ALA A 115 9.91 -12.88 -11.56
C ALA A 115 10.15 -14.29 -10.97
N THR A 116 9.17 -14.80 -10.24
CA THR A 116 9.22 -16.13 -9.59
C THR A 116 7.99 -16.97 -9.89
N VAL A 117 6.93 -16.37 -10.44
CA VAL A 117 5.68 -17.03 -10.79
C VAL A 117 5.60 -17.19 -12.30
N GLU A 118 5.33 -18.40 -12.75
CA GLU A 118 5.06 -18.74 -14.15
C GLU A 118 3.56 -18.71 -14.43
N GLY A 119 3.16 -18.34 -15.67
CA GLY A 119 1.78 -18.28 -16.09
C GLY A 119 1.62 -17.82 -17.55
N ASP A 120 0.41 -17.93 -18.09
CA ASP A 120 0.07 -17.41 -19.42
C ASP A 120 -0.10 -15.88 -19.37
N VAL A 121 0.90 -15.17 -19.88
CA VAL A 121 0.93 -13.70 -19.93
C VAL A 121 -0.27 -13.13 -20.71
N GLY A 122 -0.65 -13.76 -21.82
CA GLY A 122 -1.76 -13.31 -22.67
C GLY A 122 -3.12 -13.48 -21.99
N HIS A 123 -3.33 -14.59 -21.30
CA HIS A 123 -4.51 -14.82 -20.48
C HIS A 123 -4.53 -13.88 -19.28
N GLY A 124 -3.41 -13.74 -18.57
CA GLY A 124 -3.25 -12.82 -17.44
C GLY A 124 -3.56 -11.38 -17.81
N GLN A 125 -3.14 -10.91 -19.00
CA GLN A 125 -3.48 -9.57 -19.50
C GLN A 125 -5.00 -9.37 -19.64
N LYS A 126 -5.70 -10.35 -20.22
CA LYS A 126 -7.17 -10.28 -20.39
C LYS A 126 -7.88 -10.24 -19.06
N LEU A 127 -7.48 -11.11 -18.12
CA LEU A 127 -8.03 -11.18 -16.77
C LEU A 127 -7.77 -9.89 -15.99
N PHE A 128 -6.53 -9.40 -16.00
CA PHE A 128 -6.15 -8.17 -15.31
C PHE A 128 -6.95 -6.98 -15.84
N THR A 129 -7.02 -6.82 -17.16
CA THR A 129 -7.75 -5.71 -17.79
C THR A 129 -9.23 -5.72 -17.42
N SER A 130 -9.87 -6.89 -17.41
CA SER A 130 -11.29 -7.01 -17.16
C SER A 130 -11.70 -6.94 -15.69
N ARG A 131 -10.83 -7.40 -14.77
CA ARG A 131 -11.18 -7.57 -13.35
C ARG A 131 -10.41 -6.65 -12.39
N CYS A 132 -9.21 -6.20 -12.75
CA CYS A 132 -8.29 -5.52 -11.83
C CYS A 132 -7.93 -4.11 -12.29
N GLY A 133 -7.77 -3.94 -13.61
CA GLY A 133 -7.19 -2.74 -14.22
C GLY A 133 -7.97 -1.46 -13.99
N ALA A 134 -9.30 -1.53 -13.83
CA ALA A 134 -10.14 -0.36 -13.54
C ALA A 134 -9.73 0.33 -12.23
N CYS A 135 -9.30 -0.43 -11.23
CA CYS A 135 -8.87 0.10 -9.94
C CYS A 135 -7.35 0.26 -9.86
N HIS A 136 -6.57 -0.74 -10.32
CA HIS A 136 -5.12 -0.77 -10.16
C HIS A 136 -4.35 -0.11 -11.32
N GLY A 137 -5.06 0.52 -12.28
CA GLY A 137 -4.48 1.06 -13.50
C GLY A 137 -4.20 -0.04 -14.53
N GLY A 138 -4.27 0.26 -15.81
CA GLY A 138 -4.19 -0.73 -16.89
C GLY A 138 -2.90 -1.56 -16.94
N ARG A 139 -1.84 -1.10 -16.26
CA ARG A 139 -0.54 -1.78 -16.13
C ARG A 139 -0.19 -2.16 -14.69
N GLY A 140 -1.12 -2.07 -13.76
CA GLY A 140 -0.87 -2.39 -12.35
C GLY A 140 0.01 -1.37 -11.61
N TRP A 141 0.08 -0.13 -12.10
CA TRP A 141 0.89 0.92 -11.49
C TRP A 141 0.21 1.63 -10.31
N GLY A 142 -1.00 1.19 -9.95
CA GLY A 142 -1.84 1.79 -8.92
C GLY A 142 -2.64 2.97 -9.43
N ASN A 143 -3.49 3.50 -8.56
CA ASN A 143 -4.28 4.71 -8.79
C ASN A 143 -4.43 5.46 -7.46
N GLU A 144 -3.75 6.59 -7.32
CA GLU A 144 -3.74 7.39 -6.10
C GLU A 144 -5.15 7.91 -5.76
N ALA A 145 -5.91 8.34 -6.77
CA ALA A 145 -7.28 8.84 -6.57
C ALA A 145 -8.25 7.78 -6.04
N LEU A 146 -7.96 6.50 -6.30
CA LEU A 146 -8.72 5.36 -5.79
C LEU A 146 -8.06 4.70 -4.58
N PHE A 147 -6.93 5.22 -4.10
CA PHE A 147 -6.14 4.66 -3.00
C PHE A 147 -5.71 3.20 -3.23
N THR A 148 -5.51 2.80 -4.49
CA THR A 148 -5.11 1.45 -4.85
C THR A 148 -3.61 1.35 -5.03
N PRO A 149 -2.99 0.25 -4.55
CA PRO A 149 -1.55 0.09 -4.60
C PRO A 149 -1.04 -0.20 -6.00
N ARG A 150 0.23 0.14 -6.22
CA ARG A 150 1.05 -0.39 -7.28
C ARG A 150 1.30 -1.88 -7.05
N LEU A 151 1.08 -2.70 -8.06
CA LEU A 151 1.22 -4.17 -7.98
C LEU A 151 2.54 -4.68 -8.56
N THR A 152 3.19 -3.88 -9.42
CA THR A 152 4.38 -4.30 -10.18
C THR A 152 5.70 -4.22 -9.40
N ALA A 153 5.71 -3.65 -8.18
CA ALA A 153 6.93 -3.48 -7.38
C ALA A 153 6.97 -4.34 -6.11
N ILE A 154 5.89 -5.08 -5.82
CA ILE A 154 5.75 -5.78 -4.53
C ILE A 154 6.27 -7.23 -4.54
N GLY A 155 6.65 -7.76 -5.71
CA GLY A 155 6.96 -9.17 -5.94
C GLY A 155 5.70 -9.99 -6.27
N ASP A 156 5.80 -10.82 -7.32
CA ASP A 156 4.71 -11.66 -7.81
C ASP A 156 4.25 -12.71 -6.79
N TRP A 157 5.19 -13.37 -6.11
CA TRP A 157 4.93 -14.29 -5.00
C TRP A 157 4.14 -13.63 -3.86
N TYR A 158 4.43 -12.35 -3.59
CA TYR A 158 3.71 -11.60 -2.57
C TYR A 158 2.30 -11.20 -3.04
N LEU A 159 2.17 -10.77 -4.31
CA LEU A 159 0.89 -10.50 -4.93
C LEU A 159 -0.04 -11.72 -4.80
N VAL A 160 0.41 -12.90 -5.25
CA VAL A 160 -0.33 -14.16 -5.17
C VAL A 160 -0.74 -14.44 -3.73
N ARG A 161 0.21 -14.41 -2.79
CA ARG A 161 -0.08 -14.65 -1.37
C ARG A 161 -1.11 -13.68 -0.81
N GLN A 162 -1.04 -12.39 -1.17
CA GLN A 162 -1.99 -11.43 -0.64
C GLN A 162 -3.41 -11.62 -1.20
N VAL A 163 -3.55 -11.98 -2.46
CA VAL A 163 -4.88 -12.30 -3.02
C VAL A 163 -5.44 -13.55 -2.35
N LEU A 164 -4.65 -14.60 -2.15
CA LEU A 164 -5.05 -15.80 -1.39
C LEU A 164 -5.40 -15.48 0.08
N ASN A 165 -4.70 -14.55 0.71
CA ASN A 165 -5.04 -14.07 2.06
C ASN A 165 -6.40 -13.35 2.10
N PHE A 166 -6.74 -12.60 1.08
CA PHE A 166 -8.08 -12.00 0.96
C PHE A 166 -9.15 -13.06 0.72
N GLN A 167 -8.91 -14.06 -0.13
CA GLN A 167 -9.85 -15.16 -0.40
C GLN A 167 -10.13 -16.00 0.86
N SER A 168 -9.09 -16.26 1.65
CA SER A 168 -9.16 -17.11 2.85
C SER A 168 -9.50 -16.36 4.14
N ASN A 169 -9.95 -15.11 4.04
CA ASN A 169 -10.32 -14.24 5.17
C ASN A 169 -9.19 -13.98 6.18
N LYS A 170 -7.93 -14.08 5.76
CA LYS A 170 -6.74 -13.67 6.55
C LYS A 170 -6.47 -12.18 6.45
N ARG A 171 -7.05 -11.52 5.43
CA ARG A 171 -6.91 -10.08 5.18
C ARG A 171 -8.25 -9.50 4.70
N GLY A 172 -8.54 -8.24 5.05
CA GLY A 172 -9.72 -7.51 4.57
C GLY A 172 -11.02 -7.83 5.29
N VAL A 173 -10.97 -8.44 6.47
CA VAL A 173 -12.16 -8.85 7.24
C VAL A 173 -12.50 -7.91 8.40
N HIS A 174 -11.61 -7.02 8.80
CA HIS A 174 -11.90 -6.04 9.86
C HIS A 174 -13.02 -5.11 9.44
N GLU A 175 -13.91 -4.76 10.37
CA GLU A 175 -15.09 -3.93 10.07
C GLU A 175 -14.72 -2.55 9.47
N ASP A 176 -13.64 -1.93 9.94
CA ASP A 176 -13.15 -0.64 9.45
C ASP A 176 -12.20 -0.74 8.25
N ALA A 177 -11.88 -1.94 7.76
CA ALA A 177 -10.97 -2.13 6.62
C ALA A 177 -11.69 -1.91 5.27
N LYS A 178 -12.21 -0.69 5.01
CA LYS A 178 -12.98 -0.35 3.79
C LYS A 178 -12.35 -0.90 2.51
N TYR A 179 -11.11 -0.54 2.24
CA TYR A 179 -10.41 -0.97 1.01
C TYR A 179 -10.01 -2.45 1.04
N GLY A 180 -9.73 -2.98 2.22
CA GLY A 180 -9.48 -4.40 2.42
C GLY A 180 -10.69 -5.26 2.09
N LYS A 181 -11.89 -4.83 2.50
CA LYS A 181 -13.16 -5.49 2.18
C LYS A 181 -13.45 -5.48 0.68
N GLN A 182 -13.21 -4.35 0.01
CA GLN A 182 -13.34 -4.26 -1.45
C GLN A 182 -12.43 -5.26 -2.15
N MET A 183 -11.14 -5.32 -1.71
CA MET A 183 -10.20 -6.28 -2.27
C MET A 183 -10.57 -7.73 -1.97
N ALA A 184 -11.12 -8.03 -0.79
CA ALA A 184 -11.59 -9.38 -0.43
C ALA A 184 -12.76 -9.86 -1.30
N MET A 185 -13.64 -8.95 -1.74
CA MET A 185 -14.68 -9.27 -2.72
C MET A 185 -14.08 -9.54 -4.10
N MET A 186 -13.17 -8.69 -4.56
CA MET A 186 -12.55 -8.84 -5.88
C MET A 186 -11.65 -10.07 -5.96
N ALA A 187 -10.92 -10.39 -4.91
CA ALA A 187 -10.07 -11.57 -4.83
C ALA A 187 -10.82 -12.88 -5.13
N LYS A 188 -12.09 -12.98 -4.75
CA LYS A 188 -12.93 -14.17 -4.97
C LYS A 188 -13.35 -14.39 -6.43
N THR A 189 -13.05 -13.44 -7.32
CA THR A 189 -13.40 -13.53 -8.74
C THR A 189 -12.35 -14.25 -9.59
N VAL A 190 -11.22 -14.63 -9.00
CA VAL A 190 -10.12 -15.31 -9.70
C VAL A 190 -9.76 -16.63 -8.99
N SER A 191 -9.39 -17.63 -9.76
CA SER A 191 -8.78 -18.86 -9.25
C SER A 191 -7.29 -18.66 -8.99
N GLU A 192 -6.63 -19.64 -8.37
CA GLU A 192 -5.18 -19.60 -8.13
C GLU A 192 -4.39 -19.65 -9.45
N ASP A 193 -4.81 -20.47 -10.43
CA ASP A 193 -4.18 -20.53 -11.75
C ASP A 193 -4.34 -19.19 -12.49
N GLU A 194 -5.55 -18.63 -12.53
CA GLU A 194 -5.80 -17.30 -13.12
C GLU A 194 -4.96 -16.20 -12.42
N LEU A 195 -4.71 -16.33 -11.13
CA LEU A 195 -3.90 -15.39 -10.38
C LEU A 195 -2.41 -15.50 -10.75
N ASN A 196 -1.91 -16.70 -11.01
CA ASN A 196 -0.55 -16.91 -11.52
C ASN A 196 -0.37 -16.27 -12.90
N ASP A 197 -1.36 -16.40 -13.79
CA ASP A 197 -1.35 -15.75 -15.11
C ASP A 197 -1.32 -14.22 -14.98
N ILE A 198 -2.13 -13.65 -14.06
CA ILE A 198 -2.15 -12.22 -13.76
C ILE A 198 -0.78 -11.77 -13.22
N ALA A 199 -0.16 -12.55 -12.33
CA ALA A 199 1.15 -12.23 -11.77
C ALA A 199 2.25 -12.24 -12.85
N ALA A 200 2.23 -13.25 -13.74
CA ALA A 200 3.14 -13.34 -14.88
C ALA A 200 2.99 -12.13 -15.84
N PHE A 201 1.75 -11.70 -16.13
CA PHE A 201 1.50 -10.49 -16.91
C PHE A 201 2.09 -9.25 -16.24
N LEU A 202 1.88 -9.07 -14.93
CA LEU A 202 2.35 -7.90 -14.19
C LEU A 202 3.88 -7.83 -14.09
N ASN A 203 4.58 -8.96 -14.10
CA ASN A 203 6.05 -9.01 -14.13
C ASN A 203 6.64 -8.31 -15.37
N GLY A 204 5.94 -8.34 -16.50
CA GLY A 204 6.34 -7.65 -17.72
C GLY A 204 6.02 -6.15 -17.76
N GLN A 205 5.32 -5.61 -16.76
CA GLN A 205 4.86 -4.22 -16.76
C GLN A 205 5.88 -3.28 -16.11
N THR A 206 7.04 -3.09 -16.75
CA THR A 206 8.07 -2.16 -16.29
C THR A 206 7.56 -0.71 -16.38
N GLN A 207 7.89 0.10 -15.38
CA GLN A 207 7.70 1.54 -15.42
C GLN A 207 9.07 2.20 -15.63
N HIS A 208 9.24 2.84 -16.77
CA HIS A 208 10.41 3.67 -17.06
C HIS A 208 10.29 5.01 -16.37
#